data_864eb6f99923a7193d0a7f6c675e3e01
#
_entry.id   864eb6f99923a7193d0a7f6c675e3e01
#
_cell.length_a   1.000
_cell.length_b   1.000
_cell.length_c   1.000
_cell.angle_alpha   90.00
_cell.angle_beta   90.00
_cell.angle_gamma   90.00
#
_symmetry.space_group_name_H-M   'P 1'
#
loop_
_entity.id
_entity.type
_entity.pdbx_description
1 polymer ?
#
loop_
_entity_poly.entity_id
_entity_poly.type
_entity_poly.pdbx_seq_one_letter_code
_entity_poly.pdbx_strand_id
1 'polypeptide(L)'
;MLQSRDGDVEAYNHLVSRWEKRVYNYLLRLVRDPEDSLDLSQDVFLKAYQSLRRLEDPARFSAWLFRIAHNEAFSLLRKRRPETELADQAPPSPPAAKMLPVETSLAVASALNRLSEDQREAVILKMYQGFKFEEIAGILECPVSTVKSRVYTALDLLKETLAPIETRGDA
;
A
#
# COMPACT_ATOMS: atom_id res chain seq x y z
N MET A 1 6.54 9.40 19.47
CA MET A 1 7.18 10.08 18.33
C MET A 1 8.36 10.97 18.76
N LEU A 2 8.16 12.03 19.55
CA LEU A 2 9.28 12.90 19.96
C LEU A 2 10.38 12.15 20.70
N GLN A 3 10.03 11.30 21.66
CA GLN A 3 10.96 10.44 22.39
C GLN A 3 11.71 9.46 21.47
N SER A 4 11.07 8.94 20.44
CA SER A 4 11.73 8.06 19.47
C SER A 4 12.79 8.77 18.64
N ARG A 5 12.66 10.09 18.41
CA ARG A 5 13.68 10.91 17.75
C ARG A 5 14.95 11.06 18.58
N ASP A 6 14.83 11.05 19.89
CA ASP A 6 15.95 11.21 20.83
C ASP A 6 16.74 9.92 21.05
N GLY A 7 16.39 8.85 20.32
CA GLY A 7 17.07 7.56 20.37
C GLY A 7 16.48 6.58 21.39
N ASP A 8 15.31 6.87 21.92
CA ASP A 8 14.58 5.95 22.80
C ASP A 8 14.05 4.76 21.98
N VAL A 9 14.69 3.61 22.16
CA VAL A 9 14.38 2.35 21.46
C VAL A 9 13.00 1.82 21.85
N GLU A 10 12.59 1.95 23.12
CA GLU A 10 11.27 1.50 23.56
C GLU A 10 10.16 2.32 22.92
N ALA A 11 10.31 3.63 22.87
CA ALA A 11 9.38 4.53 22.19
C ALA A 11 9.30 4.21 20.69
N TYR A 12 10.42 3.83 20.07
CA TYR A 12 10.43 3.39 18.66
C TYR A 12 9.71 2.06 18.47
N ASN A 13 9.92 1.07 19.35
CA ASN A 13 9.23 -0.22 19.29
C ASN A 13 7.70 -0.06 19.42
N HIS A 14 7.21 0.84 20.27
CA HIS A 14 5.79 1.20 20.31
C HIS A 14 5.29 1.79 18.99
N LEU A 15 6.12 2.60 18.35
CA LEU A 15 5.79 3.18 17.04
C LEU A 15 5.71 2.08 15.97
N VAL A 16 6.67 1.16 15.94
CA VAL A 16 6.66 -0.01 15.04
C VAL A 16 5.39 -0.83 15.24
N SER A 17 5.09 -1.25 16.47
CA SER A 17 3.89 -2.06 16.79
C SER A 17 2.58 -1.42 16.33
N ARG A 18 2.52 -0.09 16.31
CA ARG A 18 1.35 0.65 15.85
C ARG A 18 1.20 0.65 14.32
N TRP A 19 2.31 0.62 13.58
CA TRP A 19 2.33 0.82 12.13
C TRP A 19 2.65 -0.44 11.33
N GLU A 20 3.27 -1.46 11.93
CA GLU A 20 3.76 -2.66 11.24
C GLU A 20 2.70 -3.34 10.41
N LYS A 21 1.50 -3.56 10.97
CA LYS A 21 0.39 -4.21 10.26
C LYS A 21 -0.08 -3.39 9.05
N ARG A 22 -0.11 -2.06 9.17
CA ARG A 22 -0.53 -1.17 8.08
C ARG A 22 0.48 -1.17 6.94
N VAL A 23 1.78 -1.07 7.28
CA VAL A 23 2.88 -1.10 6.31
C VAL A 23 2.93 -2.47 5.62
N TYR A 24 2.89 -3.57 6.38
CA TYR A 24 2.86 -4.92 5.83
C TYR A 24 1.69 -5.13 4.86
N ASN A 25 0.48 -4.76 5.25
CA ASN A 25 -0.71 -4.91 4.40
C ASN A 25 -0.64 -4.07 3.12
N TYR A 26 -0.04 -2.88 3.19
CA TYR A 26 0.21 -2.06 2.02
C TYR A 26 1.19 -2.74 1.07
N LEU A 27 2.34 -3.19 1.59
CA LEU A 27 3.35 -3.89 0.81
C LEU A 27 2.80 -5.19 0.19
N LEU A 28 2.03 -5.98 0.94
CA LEU A 28 1.43 -7.21 0.46
C LEU A 28 0.48 -6.98 -0.73
N ARG A 29 -0.30 -5.89 -0.71
CA ARG A 29 -1.17 -5.53 -1.84
C ARG A 29 -0.40 -5.07 -3.07
N LEU A 30 0.79 -4.48 -2.89
CA LEU A 30 1.63 -4.03 -4.00
C LEU A 30 2.47 -5.17 -4.58
N VAL A 31 3.23 -5.84 -3.73
CA VAL A 31 4.24 -6.82 -4.13
C VAL A 31 3.63 -8.20 -4.38
N ARG A 32 2.51 -8.52 -3.70
CA ARG A 32 1.76 -9.77 -3.79
C ARG A 32 2.52 -11.04 -3.39
N ASP A 33 3.57 -10.87 -2.66
CA ASP A 33 4.37 -11.96 -2.10
C ASP A 33 4.52 -11.75 -0.59
N PRO A 34 4.08 -12.70 0.26
CA PRO A 34 4.14 -12.55 1.72
C PRO A 34 5.56 -12.48 2.28
N GLU A 35 6.50 -13.27 1.73
CA GLU A 35 7.90 -13.28 2.17
C GLU A 35 8.57 -11.96 1.87
N ASP A 36 8.47 -11.49 0.62
CA ASP A 36 9.02 -10.18 0.26
C ASP A 36 8.36 -9.03 1.03
N SER A 37 7.07 -9.11 1.26
CA SER A 37 6.36 -8.08 2.01
C SER A 37 6.82 -8.00 3.46
N LEU A 38 7.15 -9.14 4.05
CA LEU A 38 7.73 -9.20 5.40
C LEU A 38 9.14 -8.61 5.42
N ASP A 39 10.00 -9.01 4.50
CA ASP A 39 11.37 -8.51 4.38
C ASP A 39 11.39 -7.00 4.11
N LEU A 40 10.58 -6.52 3.17
CA LEU A 40 10.43 -5.11 2.89
C LEU A 40 9.91 -4.32 4.10
N SER A 41 8.96 -4.88 4.87
CA SER A 41 8.46 -4.23 6.07
C SER A 41 9.58 -4.02 7.10
N GLN A 42 10.43 -5.01 7.30
CA GLN A 42 11.61 -4.90 8.17
C GLN A 42 12.57 -3.82 7.67
N ASP A 43 12.88 -3.80 6.38
CA ASP A 43 13.75 -2.80 5.76
C ASP A 43 13.19 -1.38 5.89
N VAL A 44 11.88 -1.22 5.71
CA VAL A 44 11.17 0.07 5.89
C VAL A 44 11.37 0.60 7.30
N PHE A 45 11.14 -0.24 8.33
CA PHE A 45 11.30 0.20 9.70
C PHE A 45 12.75 0.44 10.09
N LEU A 46 13.70 -0.34 9.56
CA LEU A 46 15.11 -0.09 9.76
C LEU A 46 15.54 1.26 9.16
N LYS A 47 15.13 1.55 7.93
CA LYS A 47 15.39 2.86 7.28
C LYS A 47 14.69 4.01 7.99
N ALA A 48 13.46 3.78 8.45
CA ALA A 48 12.74 4.77 9.24
C ALA A 48 13.48 5.08 10.55
N TYR A 49 13.98 4.08 11.26
CA TYR A 49 14.78 4.30 12.47
C TYR A 49 16.03 5.14 12.21
N GLN A 50 16.80 4.77 11.18
CA GLN A 50 18.03 5.45 10.80
C GLN A 50 17.82 6.91 10.39
N SER A 51 16.67 7.23 9.79
CA SER A 51 16.36 8.56 9.25
C SER A 51 15.34 9.35 10.06
N LEU A 52 14.85 8.81 11.17
CA LEU A 52 13.80 9.43 12.00
C LEU A 52 14.16 10.85 12.48
N ARG A 53 15.45 11.08 12.78
CA ARG A 53 15.94 12.39 13.22
C ARG A 53 15.81 13.48 12.15
N ARG A 54 15.72 13.09 10.87
CA ARG A 54 15.54 14.01 9.73
C ARG A 54 14.09 14.42 9.53
N LEU A 55 13.16 13.76 10.20
CA LEU A 55 11.75 14.12 10.13
C LEU A 55 11.51 15.39 10.93
N GLU A 56 11.28 16.50 10.23
CA GLU A 56 11.08 17.80 10.84
C GLU A 56 9.72 17.91 11.55
N ASP A 57 8.65 17.44 10.89
CA ASP A 57 7.29 17.54 11.37
C ASP A 57 6.73 16.15 11.75
N PRO A 58 6.53 15.87 13.05
CA PRO A 58 5.95 14.62 13.53
C PRO A 58 4.55 14.33 12.99
N ALA A 59 3.76 15.34 12.62
CA ALA A 59 2.44 15.17 12.03
C ALA A 59 2.49 14.52 10.64
N ARG A 60 3.61 14.62 9.95
CA ARG A 60 3.85 14.00 8.64
C ARG A 60 4.45 12.61 8.71
N PHE A 61 4.58 12.03 9.90
CA PHE A 61 5.22 10.71 10.08
C PHE A 61 4.57 9.63 9.21
N SER A 62 3.25 9.56 9.15
CA SER A 62 2.56 8.53 8.38
C SER A 62 2.88 8.61 6.88
N ALA A 63 2.75 9.78 6.28
CA ALA A 63 3.08 9.98 4.87
C ALA A 63 4.59 9.74 4.59
N TRP A 64 5.45 10.18 5.48
CA TRP A 64 6.89 9.96 5.38
C TRP A 64 7.26 8.47 5.47
N LEU A 65 6.64 7.70 6.39
CA LEU A 65 6.84 6.26 6.52
C LEU A 65 6.39 5.52 5.26
N PHE A 66 5.22 5.86 4.73
CA PHE A 66 4.70 5.26 3.51
C PHE A 66 5.49 5.65 2.26
N ARG A 67 6.14 6.81 2.23
CA ARG A 67 7.10 7.15 1.17
C ARG A 67 8.33 6.23 1.20
N ILE A 68 8.86 5.90 2.39
CA ILE A 68 9.93 4.91 2.52
C ILE A 68 9.44 3.56 1.99
N ALA A 69 8.25 3.11 2.38
CA ALA A 69 7.66 1.86 1.93
C ALA A 69 7.43 1.82 0.41
N HIS A 70 6.95 2.93 -0.19
CA HIS A 70 6.84 3.10 -1.64
C HIS A 70 8.19 2.87 -2.34
N ASN A 71 9.23 3.56 -1.89
CA ASN A 71 10.56 3.47 -2.50
C ASN A 71 11.12 2.04 -2.45
N GLU A 72 10.94 1.32 -1.33
CA GLU A 72 11.39 -0.06 -1.19
C GLU A 72 10.61 -1.00 -2.11
N ALA A 73 9.28 -0.90 -2.13
CA ALA A 73 8.43 -1.74 -2.97
C ALA A 73 8.74 -1.55 -4.47
N PHE A 74 8.85 -0.32 -4.93
CA PHE A 74 9.14 -0.04 -6.35
C PHE A 74 10.58 -0.37 -6.74
N SER A 75 11.53 -0.29 -5.82
CA SER A 75 12.88 -0.79 -6.06
C SER A 75 12.88 -2.29 -6.33
N LEU A 76 12.12 -3.08 -5.55
CA LEU A 76 11.98 -4.52 -5.77
C LEU A 76 11.24 -4.82 -7.07
N LEU A 77 10.10 -4.16 -7.32
CA LEU A 77 9.30 -4.38 -8.53
C LEU A 77 10.09 -4.07 -9.81
N ARG A 78 10.90 -3.02 -9.82
CA ARG A 78 11.79 -2.70 -10.96
C ARG A 78 12.83 -3.78 -11.21
N LYS A 79 13.40 -4.38 -10.15
CA LYS A 79 14.36 -5.48 -10.27
C LYS A 79 13.73 -6.74 -10.84
N ARG A 80 12.45 -6.97 -10.60
CA ARG A 80 11.70 -8.15 -11.05
C ARG A 80 11.19 -8.04 -12.49
N ARG A 81 11.02 -6.84 -13.02
CA ARG A 81 10.48 -6.63 -14.39
C ARG A 81 11.17 -7.40 -15.50
N PRO A 82 12.50 -7.64 -15.53
CA PRO A 82 13.14 -8.43 -16.57
C PRO A 82 12.82 -9.92 -16.54
N GLU A 83 12.34 -10.45 -15.43
CA GLU A 83 12.13 -11.90 -15.22
C GLU A 83 10.67 -12.33 -15.26
N THR A 84 9.69 -11.40 -15.30
CA THR A 84 8.29 -11.72 -15.00
C THR A 84 7.31 -11.41 -16.13
N GLU A 85 7.70 -11.60 -17.40
CA GLU A 85 6.67 -11.69 -18.44
C GLU A 85 5.85 -13.00 -18.39
N LEU A 86 6.17 -13.95 -17.51
CA LEU A 86 5.59 -15.30 -17.53
C LEU A 86 5.10 -15.85 -16.16
N ALA A 87 5.10 -15.08 -15.08
CA ALA A 87 4.58 -15.58 -13.81
C ALA A 87 3.17 -15.03 -13.51
N ASP A 88 2.19 -15.80 -13.90
CA ASP A 88 0.79 -15.71 -13.45
C ASP A 88 0.75 -16.13 -11.97
N GLN A 89 1.19 -15.23 -11.08
CA GLN A 89 1.14 -15.49 -9.63
C GLN A 89 -0.29 -15.27 -9.17
N ALA A 90 -0.88 -16.35 -8.65
CA ALA A 90 -2.16 -16.29 -7.97
C ALA A 90 -2.13 -15.19 -6.89
N PRO A 91 -3.18 -14.34 -6.82
CA PRO A 91 -3.19 -13.27 -5.84
C PRO A 91 -3.11 -13.85 -4.43
N PRO A 92 -2.30 -13.28 -3.53
CA PRO A 92 -2.36 -13.64 -2.12
C PRO A 92 -3.77 -13.39 -1.60
N SER A 93 -4.30 -14.32 -0.82
CA SER A 93 -5.59 -14.15 -0.16
C SER A 93 -5.57 -12.82 0.61
N PRO A 94 -6.59 -11.97 0.45
CA PRO A 94 -6.61 -10.70 1.16
C PRO A 94 -6.57 -10.97 2.67
N PRO A 95 -5.75 -10.24 3.43
CA PRO A 95 -5.88 -10.28 4.88
C PRO A 95 -7.31 -9.88 5.20
N ALA A 96 -7.95 -10.63 6.10
CA ALA A 96 -9.35 -10.49 6.46
C ALA A 96 -9.75 -9.01 6.65
N ALA A 97 -10.17 -8.38 5.58
CA ALA A 97 -10.93 -7.15 5.65
C ALA A 97 -12.28 -7.53 6.25
N LYS A 98 -12.71 -6.80 7.25
CA LYS A 98 -13.96 -7.02 7.96
C LYS A 98 -15.07 -7.42 6.97
N MET A 99 -15.50 -8.70 7.06
CA MET A 99 -16.81 -9.22 6.68
C MET A 99 -17.39 -8.81 5.31
N LEU A 100 -16.60 -8.93 4.25
CA LEU A 100 -17.17 -9.13 2.92
C LEU A 100 -17.30 -10.64 2.67
N PRO A 101 -18.36 -11.11 2.00
CA PRO A 101 -18.43 -12.50 1.55
C PRO A 101 -17.14 -12.86 0.80
N VAL A 102 -16.66 -14.11 0.96
CA VAL A 102 -15.39 -14.58 0.34
C VAL A 102 -15.38 -14.32 -1.16
N GLU A 103 -16.52 -14.51 -1.84
CA GLU A 103 -16.69 -14.24 -3.27
C GLU A 103 -16.45 -12.77 -3.63
N THR A 104 -16.99 -11.84 -2.82
CA THR A 104 -16.78 -10.39 -3.03
C THR A 104 -15.33 -10.00 -2.79
N SER A 105 -14.69 -10.62 -1.80
CA SER A 105 -13.27 -10.39 -1.48
C SER A 105 -12.34 -10.84 -2.62
N LEU A 106 -12.62 -12.01 -3.21
CA LEU A 106 -11.89 -12.54 -4.36
C LEU A 106 -12.12 -11.69 -5.62
N ALA A 107 -13.34 -11.23 -5.85
CA ALA A 107 -13.67 -10.37 -6.98
C ALA A 107 -12.96 -9.01 -6.89
N VAL A 108 -12.92 -8.41 -5.71
CA VAL A 108 -12.17 -7.16 -5.48
C VAL A 108 -10.67 -7.38 -5.69
N ALA A 109 -10.11 -8.47 -5.17
CA ALA A 109 -8.70 -8.79 -5.39
C ALA A 109 -8.39 -9.00 -6.88
N SER A 110 -9.24 -9.71 -7.61
CA SER A 110 -9.12 -9.90 -9.06
C SER A 110 -9.22 -8.58 -9.82
N ALA A 111 -10.15 -7.70 -9.45
CA ALA A 111 -10.32 -6.40 -10.06
C ALA A 111 -9.09 -5.50 -9.83
N LEU A 112 -8.53 -5.50 -8.63
CA LEU A 112 -7.29 -4.77 -8.33
C LEU A 112 -6.10 -5.27 -9.16
N ASN A 113 -6.10 -6.55 -9.53
CA ASN A 113 -5.04 -7.13 -10.36
C ASN A 113 -5.05 -6.62 -11.81
N ARG A 114 -6.18 -6.11 -12.28
CA ARG A 114 -6.31 -5.51 -13.63
C ARG A 114 -5.79 -4.08 -13.71
N LEU A 115 -5.56 -3.44 -12.56
CA LEU A 115 -4.99 -2.10 -12.50
C LEU A 115 -3.49 -2.12 -12.77
N SER A 116 -2.97 -1.05 -13.38
CA SER A 116 -1.53 -0.83 -13.40
C SER A 116 -0.97 -0.70 -11.97
N GLU A 117 0.33 -0.89 -11.79
CA GLU A 117 0.97 -0.74 -10.48
C GLU A 117 0.69 0.64 -9.86
N ASP A 118 0.81 1.70 -10.67
CA ASP A 118 0.56 3.08 -10.25
C ASP A 118 -0.89 3.34 -9.86
N GLN A 119 -1.85 2.81 -10.61
CA GLN A 119 -3.28 2.93 -10.32
C GLN A 119 -3.64 2.17 -9.05
N ARG A 120 -3.14 0.94 -8.93
CA ARG A 120 -3.35 0.09 -7.76
C ARG A 120 -2.84 0.75 -6.49
N GLU A 121 -1.61 1.26 -6.52
CA GLU A 121 -1.02 1.93 -5.38
C GLU A 121 -1.80 3.18 -4.97
N ALA A 122 -2.18 4.03 -5.91
CA ALA A 122 -2.97 5.22 -5.63
C ALA A 122 -4.31 4.87 -4.94
N VAL A 123 -4.99 3.81 -5.40
CA VAL A 123 -6.22 3.31 -4.77
C VAL A 123 -5.95 2.74 -3.37
N ILE A 124 -4.87 1.97 -3.19
CA ILE A 124 -4.51 1.41 -1.88
C ILE A 124 -4.26 2.53 -0.87
N LEU A 125 -3.47 3.53 -1.24
CA LEU A 125 -3.19 4.68 -0.37
C LEU A 125 -4.45 5.48 -0.05
N LYS A 126 -5.35 5.68 -1.04
CA LYS A 126 -6.58 6.44 -0.85
C LYS A 126 -7.65 5.70 -0.06
N MET A 127 -7.96 4.46 -0.45
CA MET A 127 -9.11 3.72 0.06
C MET A 127 -8.79 2.87 1.29
N TYR A 128 -7.62 2.26 1.35
CA TYR A 128 -7.23 1.39 2.48
C TYR A 128 -6.44 2.12 3.55
N GLN A 129 -5.60 3.08 3.17
CA GLN A 129 -4.79 3.84 4.12
C GLN A 129 -5.43 5.16 4.54
N GLY A 130 -6.36 5.69 3.75
CA GLY A 130 -7.14 6.89 4.07
C GLY A 130 -6.37 8.20 3.89
N PHE A 131 -5.28 8.22 3.13
CA PHE A 131 -4.52 9.44 2.87
C PHE A 131 -5.30 10.46 2.03
N LYS A 132 -5.02 11.74 2.25
CA LYS A 132 -5.49 12.82 1.38
C LYS A 132 -4.72 12.83 0.07
N PHE A 133 -5.28 13.40 -0.99
CA PHE A 133 -4.61 13.45 -2.30
C PHE A 133 -3.25 14.15 -2.25
N GLU A 134 -3.14 15.20 -1.44
CA GLU A 134 -1.90 15.94 -1.23
C GLU A 134 -0.82 15.09 -0.54
N GLU A 135 -1.22 14.27 0.42
CA GLU A 135 -0.33 13.34 1.11
C GLU A 135 0.15 12.23 0.17
N ILE A 136 -0.77 11.67 -0.64
CA ILE A 136 -0.43 10.66 -1.66
C ILE A 136 0.52 11.25 -2.70
N ALA A 137 0.29 12.49 -3.14
CA ALA A 137 1.19 13.19 -4.06
C ALA A 137 2.61 13.29 -3.50
N GLY A 138 2.75 13.55 -2.20
CA GLY A 138 4.03 13.55 -1.49
C GLY A 138 4.66 12.15 -1.35
N ILE A 139 3.84 11.10 -1.14
CA ILE A 139 4.31 9.72 -1.07
C ILE A 139 4.82 9.25 -2.45
N LEU A 140 4.04 9.48 -3.50
CA LEU A 140 4.33 9.03 -4.86
C LEU A 140 5.25 9.97 -5.66
N GLU A 141 5.61 11.11 -5.10
CA GLU A 141 6.43 12.15 -5.74
C GLU A 141 5.89 12.59 -7.11
N CYS A 142 4.58 12.77 -7.21
CA CYS A 142 3.90 13.21 -8.41
C CYS A 142 2.86 14.29 -8.12
N PRO A 143 2.41 15.05 -9.15
CA PRO A 143 1.39 16.08 -8.96
C PRO A 143 0.07 15.51 -8.43
N VAL A 144 -0.67 16.31 -7.64
CA VAL A 144 -2.00 15.94 -7.12
C VAL A 144 -2.98 15.59 -8.25
N SER A 145 -2.91 16.29 -9.39
CA SER A 145 -3.71 15.98 -10.58
C SER A 145 -3.46 14.58 -11.11
N THR A 146 -2.21 14.12 -11.09
CA THR A 146 -1.82 12.75 -11.47
C THR A 146 -2.40 11.72 -10.52
N VAL A 147 -2.32 11.97 -9.20
CA VAL A 147 -2.92 11.09 -8.19
C VAL A 147 -4.43 10.96 -8.40
N LYS A 148 -5.13 12.09 -8.57
CA LYS A 148 -6.57 12.10 -8.84
C LYS A 148 -6.93 11.31 -10.10
N SER A 149 -6.19 11.52 -11.19
CA SER A 149 -6.39 10.79 -12.45
C SER A 149 -6.22 9.28 -12.25
N ARG A 150 -5.15 8.84 -11.57
CA ARG A 150 -4.90 7.43 -11.26
C ARG A 150 -6.03 6.81 -10.43
N VAL A 151 -6.48 7.49 -9.39
CA VAL A 151 -7.56 7.01 -8.52
C VAL A 151 -8.89 6.92 -9.26
N TYR A 152 -9.29 7.97 -9.97
CA TYR A 152 -10.58 7.97 -10.66
C TYR A 152 -10.64 6.96 -11.81
N THR A 153 -9.58 6.88 -12.63
CA THR A 153 -9.50 5.86 -13.69
C THR A 153 -9.54 4.45 -13.10
N ALA A 154 -8.85 4.21 -12.00
CA ALA A 154 -8.89 2.93 -11.31
C ALA A 154 -10.28 2.60 -10.77
N LEU A 155 -10.98 3.57 -10.17
CA LEU A 155 -12.34 3.37 -9.66
C LEU A 155 -13.34 3.05 -10.79
N ASP A 156 -13.20 3.67 -11.95
CA ASP A 156 -14.05 3.38 -13.11
C ASP A 156 -13.82 1.95 -13.62
N LEU A 157 -12.56 1.51 -13.73
CA LEU A 157 -12.22 0.12 -14.09
C LEU A 157 -12.75 -0.90 -13.06
N LEU A 158 -12.68 -0.56 -11.76
CA LEU A 158 -13.21 -1.40 -10.69
C LEU A 158 -14.74 -1.51 -10.77
N LYS A 159 -15.45 -0.41 -11.04
CA LYS A 159 -16.91 -0.43 -11.24
C LYS A 159 -17.31 -1.33 -12.39
N GLU A 160 -16.66 -1.21 -13.53
CA GLU A 160 -16.93 -2.07 -14.70
C GLU A 160 -16.71 -3.55 -14.40
N THR A 161 -15.67 -3.86 -13.61
CA THR A 161 -15.34 -5.25 -13.26
C THR A 161 -16.30 -5.83 -12.23
N LEU A 162 -16.81 -5.02 -11.30
CA LEU A 162 -17.66 -5.45 -10.19
C LEU A 162 -19.16 -5.33 -10.49
N ALA A 163 -19.56 -4.59 -11.53
CA ALA A 163 -20.97 -4.42 -11.91
C ALA A 163 -21.77 -5.73 -12.07
N PRO A 164 -21.21 -6.86 -12.54
CA PRO A 164 -21.91 -8.12 -12.63
C PRO A 164 -22.25 -8.77 -11.27
N ILE A 165 -21.65 -8.31 -10.18
CA ILE A 165 -21.82 -8.89 -8.84
C ILE A 165 -23.06 -8.28 -8.15
N GLU A 166 -23.35 -7.02 -8.41
CA GLU A 166 -24.53 -6.34 -7.82
C GLU A 166 -25.86 -6.87 -8.36
N THR A 167 -25.87 -7.36 -9.61
CA THR A 167 -27.08 -7.93 -10.24
C THR A 167 -27.39 -9.36 -9.81
N ARG A 168 -26.50 -10.06 -9.07
CA ARG A 168 -26.75 -11.42 -8.56
C ARG A 168 -27.22 -11.45 -7.09
N GLY A 169 -27.25 -10.33 -6.42
CA GLY A 169 -27.65 -10.23 -5.00
C GLY A 169 -29.12 -9.96 -4.75
N ASP A 170 -29.93 -9.67 -5.79
CA ASP A 170 -31.36 -9.39 -5.70
C ASP A 170 -32.18 -10.40 -6.52
N ALA A 171 -32.11 -11.64 -6.11
CA ALA A 171 -33.09 -12.65 -6.58
C ALA A 171 -33.39 -13.63 -5.46
#